data_13540d174626fcb2d70f7f60732d9b6b
#
_entry.id   13540d174626fcb2d70f7f60732d9b6b
#
_cell.length_a   1.000
_cell.length_b   1.000
_cell.length_c   1.000
_cell.angle_alpha   90.00
_cell.angle_beta   90.00
_cell.angle_gamma   90.00
#
_symmetry.space_group_name_H-M   'P 1'
#
loop_
_entity.id
_entity.type
_entity.pdbx_description
1 polymer ?
#
loop_
_entity_poly.entity_id
_entity_poly.type
_entity_poly.pdbx_seq_one_letter_code
_entity_poly.pdbx_strand_id
1 'polypeptide(L)'
;MKHKYLLLLIILFVTSNVCIAQEQTTHRKRVAVVLSGGGAKGMAHIGALKVIEKAGIPIDIITGTSMGSIVGGLYAIGYDAATLDSLVRKQNWAFLLSDKKEGSKLSLEDLRRANTYIIQKEFSKNHNVSEAGLITGRNLAVLFDELVGEYGGDINFSSLPIPFACVATNIIDNSEYVFHEGKLAQAMRASMAIPGAFSPVRVDDVVLVDGGLRNNYPVDVAREMGADIVIGVTLQGDGKTADELKNTVDILSQLVDVNCKNKFDENIADSDIHLRVNTKGYSAASFTASAIDSLIHRGEVEAMRHWDELMAIKKEIGIDDSFTPMKQIPPRPAQDVKKTDNGDYIVGGLAVRFDTEERVALQANVRVPLRTKLSTNAEATLRLGKRIMGRLDLSQYMENTAYDNNIPKFMGRLSYIYRRNELNIYDHGKKNHNVTYDQHSVDVHC
;
A
#
# COMPACT_ATOMS: atom_id res chain seq x y z
N MET A 1 -34.60 -0.80 -73.88
CA MET A 1 -34.90 -0.41 -72.47
C MET A 1 -34.92 -1.59 -71.49
N LYS A 2 -35.43 -2.76 -71.81
CA LYS A 2 -35.59 -3.91 -70.92
C LYS A 2 -34.26 -4.44 -70.30
N HIS A 3 -33.14 -4.39 -71.07
CA HIS A 3 -31.85 -4.89 -70.50
C HIS A 3 -31.17 -3.96 -69.47
N LYS A 4 -31.47 -2.67 -69.47
CA LYS A 4 -30.93 -1.73 -68.46
C LYS A 4 -31.54 -1.97 -67.09
N TYR A 5 -32.82 -2.31 -67.05
CA TYR A 5 -33.48 -2.62 -65.73
C TYR A 5 -33.08 -3.98 -65.19
N LEU A 6 -32.79 -4.96 -66.07
CA LEU A 6 -32.28 -6.26 -65.63
C LEU A 6 -30.90 -6.14 -65.01
N LEU A 7 -30.00 -5.32 -65.60
CA LEU A 7 -28.68 -5.06 -65.07
C LEU A 7 -28.74 -4.31 -63.69
N LEU A 8 -29.67 -3.35 -63.58
CA LEU A 8 -29.91 -2.61 -62.34
C LEU A 8 -30.43 -3.53 -61.23
N LEU A 9 -31.30 -4.48 -61.53
CA LEU A 9 -31.85 -5.48 -60.61
C LEU A 9 -30.80 -6.48 -60.17
N ILE A 10 -29.90 -6.88 -61.06
CA ILE A 10 -28.76 -7.77 -60.69
C ILE A 10 -27.76 -7.02 -59.80
N ILE A 11 -27.45 -5.75 -60.06
CA ILE A 11 -26.58 -4.93 -59.21
C ILE A 11 -27.22 -4.72 -57.84
N LEU A 12 -28.53 -4.47 -57.77
CA LEU A 12 -29.24 -4.32 -56.48
C LEU A 12 -29.27 -5.63 -55.69
N PHE A 13 -29.40 -6.78 -56.37
CA PHE A 13 -29.39 -8.09 -55.72
C PHE A 13 -28.00 -8.49 -55.23
N VAL A 14 -26.95 -8.13 -55.93
CA VAL A 14 -25.56 -8.35 -55.53
C VAL A 14 -25.17 -7.43 -54.37
N THR A 15 -25.59 -6.15 -54.39
CA THR A 15 -25.31 -5.22 -53.27
C THR A 15 -26.10 -5.55 -52.02
N SER A 16 -27.32 -6.09 -52.11
CA SER A 16 -28.10 -6.55 -50.95
C SER A 16 -27.50 -7.79 -50.29
N ASN A 17 -26.83 -8.67 -51.03
CA ASN A 17 -26.15 -9.83 -50.45
C ASN A 17 -24.75 -9.53 -49.91
N VAL A 18 -24.08 -8.45 -50.39
CA VAL A 18 -22.81 -7.99 -49.82
C VAL A 18 -23.01 -7.28 -48.47
N CYS A 19 -24.21 -6.69 -48.22
CA CYS A 19 -24.53 -6.06 -46.94
C CYS A 19 -24.89 -7.04 -45.81
N ILE A 20 -25.10 -8.35 -46.12
CA ILE A 20 -25.49 -9.36 -45.09
C ILE A 20 -24.28 -10.19 -44.61
N ALA A 21 -23.15 -10.09 -45.28
CA ALA A 21 -21.87 -10.62 -44.78
C ALA A 21 -21.17 -9.59 -43.87
N GLN A 22 -21.88 -9.02 -42.93
CA GLN A 22 -21.27 -8.47 -41.73
C GLN A 22 -20.79 -9.70 -40.96
N GLU A 23 -19.50 -10.06 -41.10
CA GLU A 23 -18.83 -10.98 -40.18
C GLU A 23 -19.23 -10.54 -38.80
N GLN A 24 -20.15 -11.23 -38.19
CA GLN A 24 -20.19 -11.29 -36.72
C GLN A 24 -18.85 -11.88 -36.36
N THR A 25 -17.84 -11.04 -36.18
CA THR A 25 -16.71 -11.40 -35.34
C THR A 25 -17.32 -11.74 -33.99
N THR A 26 -17.59 -13.01 -33.77
CA THR A 26 -17.98 -13.53 -32.45
C THR A 26 -16.77 -13.27 -31.55
N HIS A 27 -16.71 -12.07 -30.99
CA HIS A 27 -15.74 -11.80 -29.94
C HIS A 27 -15.99 -12.84 -28.86
N ARG A 28 -14.92 -13.58 -28.48
CA ARG A 28 -15.03 -14.48 -27.33
C ARG A 28 -15.49 -13.69 -26.10
N LYS A 29 -16.18 -14.35 -25.21
CA LYS A 29 -16.53 -13.76 -23.91
C LYS A 29 -15.31 -13.27 -23.18
N ARG A 30 -15.38 -12.05 -22.63
CA ARG A 30 -14.31 -11.43 -21.85
C ARG A 30 -14.37 -11.91 -20.40
N VAL A 31 -13.25 -12.39 -19.89
CA VAL A 31 -13.11 -12.89 -18.52
C VAL A 31 -12.49 -11.81 -17.64
N ALA A 32 -13.17 -11.47 -16.56
CA ALA A 32 -12.60 -10.62 -15.51
C ALA A 32 -12.18 -11.43 -14.30
N VAL A 33 -11.11 -11.00 -13.66
CA VAL A 33 -10.73 -11.43 -12.31
C VAL A 33 -10.95 -10.28 -11.33
N VAL A 34 -11.71 -10.55 -10.27
CA VAL A 34 -12.06 -9.57 -9.24
C VAL A 34 -11.44 -9.97 -7.90
N LEU A 35 -10.65 -9.06 -7.31
CA LEU A 35 -9.86 -9.34 -6.11
C LEU A 35 -10.31 -8.44 -4.95
N SER A 36 -10.84 -9.05 -3.89
CA SER A 36 -11.33 -8.29 -2.73
C SER A 36 -10.22 -7.70 -1.86
N GLY A 37 -10.56 -6.73 -1.03
CA GLY A 37 -9.68 -6.25 0.03
C GLY A 37 -9.54 -7.25 1.18
N GLY A 38 -8.51 -7.07 2.01
CA GLY A 38 -8.28 -7.93 3.18
C GLY A 38 -6.91 -7.80 3.84
N GLY A 39 -6.11 -6.81 3.52
CA GLY A 39 -4.75 -6.63 4.06
C GLY A 39 -3.87 -7.84 3.77
N ALA A 40 -3.13 -8.34 4.76
CA ALA A 40 -2.24 -9.52 4.61
C ALA A 40 -2.95 -10.76 4.06
N LYS A 41 -4.26 -10.93 4.33
CA LYS A 41 -5.04 -12.05 3.79
C LYS A 41 -5.05 -12.06 2.26
N GLY A 42 -4.85 -10.89 1.62
CA GLY A 42 -4.77 -10.75 0.16
C GLY A 42 -3.61 -11.49 -0.50
N MET A 43 -2.65 -12.00 0.25
CA MET A 43 -1.65 -12.92 -0.31
C MET A 43 -2.28 -14.16 -0.92
N ALA A 44 -3.49 -14.54 -0.49
CA ALA A 44 -4.23 -15.64 -1.06
C ALA A 44 -4.66 -15.41 -2.53
N HIS A 45 -4.81 -14.16 -2.96
CA HIS A 45 -5.09 -13.84 -4.36
C HIS A 45 -4.00 -14.38 -5.30
N ILE A 46 -2.73 -14.31 -4.86
CA ILE A 46 -1.60 -14.84 -5.63
C ILE A 46 -1.76 -16.35 -5.87
N GLY A 47 -2.19 -17.08 -4.84
CA GLY A 47 -2.46 -18.51 -4.95
C GLY A 47 -3.61 -18.82 -5.93
N ALA A 48 -4.70 -18.05 -5.88
CA ALA A 48 -5.80 -18.19 -6.82
C ALA A 48 -5.37 -17.89 -8.26
N LEU A 49 -4.61 -16.81 -8.47
CA LEU A 49 -4.07 -16.45 -9.79
C LEU A 49 -3.18 -17.55 -10.39
N LYS A 50 -2.33 -18.23 -9.59
CA LYS A 50 -1.52 -19.38 -10.06
C LYS A 50 -2.39 -20.49 -10.65
N VAL A 51 -3.55 -20.75 -10.06
CA VAL A 51 -4.45 -21.80 -10.55
C VAL A 51 -5.20 -21.34 -11.80
N ILE A 52 -5.63 -20.08 -11.86
CA ILE A 52 -6.26 -19.50 -13.04
C ILE A 52 -5.30 -19.50 -14.24
N GLU A 53 -4.03 -19.13 -14.00
CA GLU A 53 -2.95 -19.24 -15.01
C GLU A 53 -2.75 -20.68 -15.46
N LYS A 54 -2.70 -21.64 -14.50
CA LYS A 54 -2.55 -23.06 -14.79
C LYS A 54 -3.73 -23.63 -15.61
N ALA A 55 -4.95 -23.12 -15.39
CA ALA A 55 -6.12 -23.48 -16.20
C ALA A 55 -6.01 -22.96 -17.64
N GLY A 56 -5.12 -21.98 -17.89
CA GLY A 56 -4.94 -21.37 -19.20
C GLY A 56 -6.09 -20.46 -19.59
N ILE A 57 -6.75 -19.83 -18.62
CA ILE A 57 -7.84 -18.88 -18.86
C ILE A 57 -7.22 -17.50 -19.12
N PRO A 58 -7.52 -16.83 -20.26
CA PRO A 58 -7.10 -15.45 -20.47
C PRO A 58 -7.86 -14.52 -19.53
N ILE A 59 -7.14 -13.58 -18.95
CA ILE A 59 -7.72 -12.53 -18.10
C ILE A 59 -7.77 -11.26 -18.93
N ASP A 60 -8.96 -10.76 -19.20
CA ASP A 60 -9.20 -9.58 -20.06
C ASP A 60 -9.42 -8.30 -19.27
N ILE A 61 -9.79 -8.42 -18.00
CA ILE A 61 -10.09 -7.31 -17.09
C ILE A 61 -9.68 -7.74 -15.69
N ILE A 62 -9.11 -6.80 -14.93
CA ILE A 62 -8.88 -6.99 -13.50
C ILE A 62 -9.49 -5.81 -12.74
N THR A 63 -10.24 -6.11 -11.69
CA THR A 63 -10.67 -5.10 -10.72
C THR A 63 -10.29 -5.52 -9.31
N GLY A 64 -10.04 -4.53 -8.44
CA GLY A 64 -9.64 -4.86 -7.08
C GLY A 64 -9.80 -3.73 -6.08
N THR A 65 -9.86 -4.12 -4.81
CA THR A 65 -9.92 -3.19 -3.67
C THR A 65 -8.81 -3.50 -2.69
N SER A 66 -8.17 -2.47 -2.12
CA SER A 66 -7.15 -2.62 -1.07
C SER A 66 -6.00 -3.54 -1.53
N MET A 67 -5.71 -4.64 -0.81
CA MET A 67 -4.70 -5.61 -1.25
C MET A 67 -5.03 -6.23 -2.62
N GLY A 68 -6.30 -6.39 -2.95
CA GLY A 68 -6.72 -6.84 -4.28
C GLY A 68 -6.35 -5.84 -5.36
N SER A 69 -6.36 -4.53 -5.08
CA SER A 69 -5.89 -3.50 -6.02
C SER A 69 -4.38 -3.57 -6.25
N ILE A 70 -3.61 -3.92 -5.22
CA ILE A 70 -2.15 -4.06 -5.32
C ILE A 70 -1.79 -5.30 -6.15
N VAL A 71 -2.34 -6.46 -5.78
CA VAL A 71 -2.08 -7.71 -6.53
C VAL A 71 -2.60 -7.60 -7.95
N GLY A 72 -3.83 -7.10 -8.15
CA GLY A 72 -4.45 -6.93 -9.46
C GLY A 72 -3.75 -5.90 -10.33
N GLY A 73 -3.38 -4.74 -9.78
CA GLY A 73 -2.67 -3.69 -10.49
C GLY A 73 -1.28 -4.13 -10.96
N LEU A 74 -0.52 -4.81 -10.11
CA LEU A 74 0.77 -5.38 -10.50
C LEU A 74 0.62 -6.50 -11.54
N TYR A 75 -0.39 -7.35 -11.40
CA TYR A 75 -0.69 -8.37 -12.40
C TYR A 75 -1.09 -7.74 -13.74
N ALA A 76 -1.88 -6.67 -13.73
CA ALA A 76 -2.34 -5.97 -14.94
C ALA A 76 -1.20 -5.38 -15.77
N ILE A 77 -0.08 -5.02 -15.13
CA ILE A 77 1.12 -4.47 -15.80
C ILE A 77 2.18 -5.53 -16.14
N GLY A 78 1.90 -6.84 -15.93
CA GLY A 78 2.74 -7.92 -16.41
C GLY A 78 3.50 -8.74 -15.36
N TYR A 79 3.20 -8.59 -14.07
CA TYR A 79 3.73 -9.52 -13.06
C TYR A 79 2.85 -10.78 -13.02
N ASP A 80 3.40 -11.93 -13.41
CA ASP A 80 2.71 -13.20 -13.23
C ASP A 80 2.63 -13.63 -11.76
N ALA A 81 1.79 -14.59 -11.46
CA ALA A 81 1.55 -15.04 -10.09
C ALA A 81 2.82 -15.60 -9.42
N ALA A 82 3.72 -16.23 -10.18
CA ALA A 82 4.99 -16.74 -9.66
C ALA A 82 5.95 -15.60 -9.28
N THR A 83 6.02 -14.56 -10.10
CA THR A 83 6.82 -13.36 -9.82
C THR A 83 6.25 -12.60 -8.61
N LEU A 84 4.92 -12.44 -8.51
CA LEU A 84 4.27 -11.84 -7.35
C LEU A 84 4.54 -12.63 -6.06
N ASP A 85 4.49 -13.95 -6.10
CA ASP A 85 4.86 -14.81 -4.96
C ASP A 85 6.31 -14.57 -4.52
N SER A 86 7.25 -14.58 -5.46
CA SER A 86 8.65 -14.28 -5.17
C SER A 86 8.85 -12.87 -4.60
N LEU A 87 8.11 -11.89 -5.12
CA LEU A 87 8.19 -10.50 -4.73
C LEU A 87 7.72 -10.29 -3.29
N VAL A 88 6.55 -10.83 -2.92
CA VAL A 88 5.99 -10.63 -1.58
C VAL A 88 6.81 -11.31 -0.49
N ARG A 89 7.48 -12.44 -0.81
CA ARG A 89 8.37 -13.14 0.13
C ARG A 89 9.68 -12.39 0.41
N LYS A 90 10.15 -11.59 -0.55
CA LYS A 90 11.40 -10.82 -0.42
C LYS A 90 11.22 -9.53 0.39
N GLN A 91 9.98 -9.09 0.63
CA GLN A 91 9.73 -7.82 1.27
C GLN A 91 9.99 -7.84 2.78
N ASN A 92 10.57 -6.77 3.27
CA ASN A 92 10.60 -6.48 4.70
C ASN A 92 9.30 -5.76 5.11
N TRP A 93 8.26 -6.55 5.37
CA TRP A 93 6.93 -6.00 5.69
C TRP A 93 6.92 -5.12 6.94
N ALA A 94 7.74 -5.43 7.95
CA ALA A 94 7.87 -4.59 9.15
C ALA A 94 8.42 -3.20 8.83
N PHE A 95 9.30 -3.09 7.84
CA PHE A 95 9.80 -1.81 7.34
C PHE A 95 8.75 -1.11 6.47
N LEU A 96 8.15 -1.80 5.51
CA LEU A 96 7.17 -1.23 4.57
C LEU A 96 5.93 -0.68 5.28
N LEU A 97 5.49 -1.37 6.34
CA LEU A 97 4.36 -0.98 7.19
C LEU A 97 4.78 -0.06 8.34
N SER A 98 5.80 0.73 8.14
CA SER A 98 6.29 1.73 9.10
C SER A 98 6.76 2.99 8.37
N ASP A 99 6.93 4.08 9.10
CA ASP A 99 7.54 5.32 8.59
C ASP A 99 9.06 5.36 8.84
N LYS A 100 9.69 4.21 9.13
CA LYS A 100 11.13 4.13 9.33
C LYS A 100 11.86 4.41 8.03
N LYS A 101 12.96 5.17 8.13
CA LYS A 101 13.87 5.37 7.00
C LYS A 101 14.82 4.17 6.90
N GLU A 102 15.25 3.83 5.68
CA GLU A 102 16.21 2.75 5.45
C GLU A 102 17.55 3.09 6.13
N GLY A 103 18.04 2.15 6.97
CA GLY A 103 19.21 2.40 7.82
C GLY A 103 20.49 2.73 7.05
N SER A 104 20.66 2.20 5.83
CA SER A 104 21.80 2.49 4.96
C SER A 104 21.81 3.93 4.38
N LYS A 105 20.67 4.59 4.38
CA LYS A 105 20.48 5.97 3.90
C LYS A 105 20.37 6.98 5.05
N LEU A 106 20.41 6.51 6.30
CA LEU A 106 20.32 7.37 7.48
C LEU A 106 21.67 7.94 7.87
N SER A 107 21.70 9.24 8.22
CA SER A 107 22.81 9.79 8.97
C SER A 107 22.93 9.11 10.33
N LEU A 108 24.13 9.14 10.95
CA LEU A 108 24.33 8.62 12.33
C LEU A 108 23.34 9.23 13.32
N GLU A 109 22.93 10.46 13.09
CA GLU A 109 21.97 11.17 13.92
C GLU A 109 20.54 10.61 13.74
N ASP A 110 20.14 10.38 12.51
CA ASP A 110 18.81 9.79 12.22
C ASP A 110 18.74 8.34 12.75
N LEU A 111 19.84 7.59 12.68
CA LEU A 111 19.96 6.28 13.32
C LEU A 111 19.80 6.36 14.85
N ARG A 112 20.46 7.35 15.50
CA ARG A 112 20.29 7.61 16.93
C ARG A 112 18.84 7.93 17.25
N ARG A 113 18.21 8.79 16.49
CA ARG A 113 16.81 9.17 16.67
C ARG A 113 15.88 7.96 16.50
N ALA A 114 16.07 7.17 15.44
CA ALA A 114 15.28 5.96 15.19
C ALA A 114 15.38 4.94 16.34
N ASN A 115 16.53 4.86 16.98
CA ASN A 115 16.76 3.97 18.14
C ASN A 115 16.32 4.58 19.47
N THR A 116 16.13 5.91 19.55
CA THR A 116 15.79 6.60 20.80
C THR A 116 14.29 6.79 20.96
N TYR A 117 13.58 7.17 19.87
CA TYR A 117 12.18 7.55 19.94
C TYR A 117 11.27 6.41 19.45
N ILE A 118 10.29 6.06 20.28
CA ILE A 118 9.29 5.00 19.97
C ILE A 118 8.31 5.51 18.92
N ILE A 119 7.92 6.79 19.02
CA ILE A 119 7.04 7.47 18.10
C ILE A 119 7.82 8.65 17.50
N GLN A 120 7.87 8.70 16.16
CA GLN A 120 8.38 9.87 15.44
C GLN A 120 7.33 10.30 14.42
N LYS A 121 7.08 11.60 14.34
CA LYS A 121 6.14 12.18 13.38
C LYS A 121 6.79 13.35 12.66
N GLU A 122 6.69 13.37 11.35
CA GLU A 122 7.15 14.46 10.49
C GLU A 122 5.98 15.41 10.21
N PHE A 123 6.22 16.72 10.34
CA PHE A 123 5.25 17.77 10.05
C PHE A 123 5.79 18.64 8.94
N SER A 124 5.07 18.74 7.82
CA SER A 124 5.43 19.64 6.73
C SER A 124 4.84 21.03 6.96
N LYS A 125 5.64 22.10 6.68
CA LYS A 125 5.16 23.48 6.74
C LYS A 125 4.10 23.81 5.68
N ASN A 126 4.12 23.09 4.57
CA ASN A 126 3.25 23.38 3.41
C ASN A 126 1.96 22.57 3.36
N HIS A 127 1.74 21.66 4.28
CA HIS A 127 0.51 20.87 4.34
C HIS A 127 -0.20 21.17 5.65
N ASN A 128 -1.25 21.97 5.57
CA ASN A 128 -2.14 22.34 6.69
C ASN A 128 -3.00 21.17 7.22
N VAL A 129 -2.60 19.93 6.97
CA VAL A 129 -3.37 18.77 7.39
C VAL A 129 -2.48 17.85 8.21
N SER A 130 -2.84 17.71 9.47
CA SER A 130 -2.43 16.59 10.31
C SER A 130 -2.65 15.31 9.51
N GLU A 131 -1.57 14.59 9.17
CA GLU A 131 -1.68 13.28 8.56
C GLU A 131 -2.47 12.39 9.52
N ALA A 132 -3.73 12.14 9.20
CA ALA A 132 -4.70 11.46 10.04
C ALA A 132 -4.53 9.93 9.99
N GLY A 133 -3.31 9.44 10.24
CA GLY A 133 -2.98 8.02 10.27
C GLY A 133 -1.79 7.75 11.19
N LEU A 134 -1.66 6.52 11.67
CA LEU A 134 -0.49 6.09 12.44
C LEU A 134 0.75 5.97 11.54
N ILE A 135 0.54 5.64 10.25
CA ILE A 135 1.58 5.39 9.26
C ILE A 135 1.28 6.25 8.01
N THR A 136 2.26 7.00 7.52
CA THR A 136 2.11 7.79 6.29
C THR A 136 1.99 6.91 5.04
N GLY A 137 2.57 5.70 5.09
CA GLY A 137 2.64 4.76 3.96
C GLY A 137 3.68 5.15 2.90
N ARG A 138 4.63 6.02 3.25
CA ARG A 138 5.70 6.47 2.33
C ARG A 138 6.51 5.30 1.78
N ASN A 139 6.90 4.34 2.64
CA ASN A 139 7.72 3.20 2.21
C ASN A 139 6.98 2.31 1.20
N LEU A 140 5.67 2.15 1.35
CA LEU A 140 4.84 1.46 0.37
C LEU A 140 4.69 2.26 -0.92
N ALA A 141 4.50 3.58 -0.83
CA ALA A 141 4.42 4.44 -2.01
C ALA A 141 5.70 4.36 -2.85
N VAL A 142 6.88 4.44 -2.20
CA VAL A 142 8.17 4.26 -2.88
C VAL A 142 8.28 2.88 -3.55
N LEU A 143 7.89 1.82 -2.85
CA LEU A 143 7.87 0.48 -3.44
C LEU A 143 6.93 0.39 -4.65
N PHE A 144 5.74 0.97 -4.57
CA PHE A 144 4.81 0.97 -5.70
C PHE A 144 5.36 1.76 -6.89
N ASP A 145 5.96 2.94 -6.66
CA ASP A 145 6.61 3.72 -7.72
C ASP A 145 7.74 2.94 -8.40
N GLU A 146 8.52 2.15 -7.64
CA GLU A 146 9.55 1.27 -8.19
C GLU A 146 8.94 0.12 -9.01
N LEU A 147 7.86 -0.50 -8.52
CA LEU A 147 7.25 -1.68 -9.16
C LEU A 147 6.45 -1.33 -10.42
N VAL A 148 5.79 -0.17 -10.46
CA VAL A 148 5.04 0.24 -11.66
C VAL A 148 5.95 0.62 -12.82
N GLY A 149 7.22 0.98 -12.56
CA GLY A 149 8.23 1.21 -13.58
C GLY A 149 7.78 2.19 -14.68
N GLU A 150 7.76 1.73 -15.91
CA GLU A 150 7.36 2.53 -17.07
C GLU A 150 5.88 2.98 -17.05
N TYR A 151 5.04 2.34 -16.24
CA TYR A 151 3.63 2.72 -16.04
C TYR A 151 3.41 3.74 -14.91
N GLY A 152 4.50 4.38 -14.39
CA GLY A 152 4.44 5.33 -13.27
C GLY A 152 3.88 6.72 -13.60
N GLY A 153 3.59 7.03 -14.88
CA GLY A 153 2.98 8.27 -15.33
C GLY A 153 1.47 8.34 -15.12
N ASP A 154 0.88 9.47 -15.52
CA ASP A 154 -0.58 9.58 -15.68
C ASP A 154 -1.00 8.81 -16.93
N ILE A 155 -1.74 7.72 -16.75
CA ILE A 155 -2.13 6.81 -17.81
C ILE A 155 -3.60 6.40 -17.67
N ASN A 156 -4.23 6.05 -18.78
CA ASN A 156 -5.53 5.39 -18.78
C ASN A 156 -5.31 3.88 -18.52
N PHE A 157 -5.93 3.34 -17.47
CA PHE A 157 -5.72 1.95 -17.06
C PHE A 157 -6.35 0.94 -18.02
N SER A 158 -7.23 1.39 -18.93
CA SER A 158 -7.70 0.53 -20.03
C SER A 158 -6.64 0.27 -21.10
N SER A 159 -5.55 1.05 -21.11
CA SER A 159 -4.40 0.88 -22.01
C SER A 159 -3.30 -0.03 -21.44
N LEU A 160 -3.44 -0.51 -20.21
CA LEU A 160 -2.52 -1.47 -19.62
C LEU A 160 -2.57 -2.81 -20.37
N PRO A 161 -1.54 -3.66 -20.26
CA PRO A 161 -1.55 -5.01 -20.85
C PRO A 161 -2.84 -5.80 -20.53
N ILE A 162 -3.35 -5.65 -19.31
CA ILE A 162 -4.69 -6.06 -18.93
C ILE A 162 -5.43 -4.83 -18.39
N PRO A 163 -6.57 -4.42 -18.99
CA PRO A 163 -7.42 -3.36 -18.47
C PRO A 163 -7.72 -3.51 -16.98
N PHE A 164 -7.52 -2.43 -16.23
CA PHE A 164 -7.57 -2.44 -14.77
C PHE A 164 -8.44 -1.31 -14.21
N ALA A 165 -9.09 -1.57 -13.08
CA ALA A 165 -9.68 -0.54 -12.24
C ALA A 165 -9.54 -0.91 -10.75
N CYS A 166 -9.43 0.08 -9.89
CA CYS A 166 -9.46 -0.16 -8.45
C CYS A 166 -10.30 0.86 -7.71
N VAL A 167 -10.81 0.43 -6.56
CA VAL A 167 -11.77 1.20 -5.78
C VAL A 167 -11.11 1.83 -4.57
N ALA A 168 -11.41 3.11 -4.35
CA ALA A 168 -11.18 3.84 -3.12
C ALA A 168 -12.52 4.42 -2.61
N THR A 169 -12.53 4.99 -1.42
CA THR A 169 -13.69 5.68 -0.85
C THR A 169 -13.36 7.15 -0.66
N ASN A 170 -14.16 8.06 -1.22
CA ASN A 170 -14.10 9.47 -0.89
C ASN A 170 -14.74 9.70 0.48
N ILE A 171 -13.94 10.10 1.48
CA ILE A 171 -14.41 10.26 2.85
C ILE A 171 -15.24 11.56 3.05
N ILE A 172 -15.23 12.48 2.08
CA ILE A 172 -15.96 13.75 2.19
C ILE A 172 -17.47 13.52 2.12
N ASP A 173 -17.91 12.68 1.17
CA ASP A 173 -19.30 12.37 0.88
C ASP A 173 -19.65 10.89 1.02
N ASN A 174 -18.67 10.07 1.42
CA ASN A 174 -18.78 8.61 1.53
C ASN A 174 -19.18 7.94 0.21
N SER A 175 -18.77 8.51 -0.93
CA SER A 175 -18.96 7.92 -2.26
C SER A 175 -17.87 6.92 -2.60
N GLU A 176 -18.19 6.01 -3.51
CA GLU A 176 -17.23 5.15 -4.18
C GLU A 176 -16.42 5.97 -5.18
N TYR A 177 -15.11 5.79 -5.19
CA TYR A 177 -14.20 6.40 -6.16
C TYR A 177 -13.47 5.31 -6.93
N VAL A 178 -13.82 5.13 -8.20
CA VAL A 178 -13.19 4.13 -9.06
C VAL A 178 -12.09 4.79 -9.88
N PHE A 179 -10.87 4.29 -9.74
CA PHE A 179 -9.76 4.70 -10.59
C PHE A 179 -9.77 3.92 -11.89
N HIS A 180 -9.93 4.63 -13.01
CA HIS A 180 -9.74 4.14 -14.38
C HIS A 180 -8.53 4.77 -15.07
N GLU A 181 -7.93 5.80 -14.45
CA GLU A 181 -6.80 6.56 -14.97
C GLU A 181 -6.03 7.23 -13.84
N GLY A 182 -4.91 7.87 -14.17
CA GLY A 182 -4.03 8.56 -13.25
C GLY A 182 -2.74 7.78 -12.99
N LYS A 183 -2.12 8.03 -11.84
CA LYS A 183 -0.90 7.30 -11.42
C LYS A 183 -1.27 6.00 -10.74
N LEU A 184 -0.88 4.88 -11.35
CA LEU A 184 -1.22 3.55 -10.84
C LEU A 184 -0.74 3.32 -9.39
N ALA A 185 0.48 3.75 -9.05
CA ALA A 185 1.00 3.67 -7.69
C ALA A 185 0.15 4.44 -6.67
N GLN A 186 -0.33 5.64 -7.05
CA GLN A 186 -1.21 6.46 -6.21
C GLN A 186 -2.59 5.83 -6.06
N ALA A 187 -3.15 5.26 -7.12
CA ALA A 187 -4.44 4.56 -7.09
C ALA A 187 -4.40 3.35 -6.13
N MET A 188 -3.38 2.49 -6.25
CA MET A 188 -3.16 1.37 -5.32
C MET A 188 -2.97 1.86 -3.88
N ARG A 189 -2.19 2.96 -3.67
CA ARG A 189 -1.96 3.53 -2.35
C ARG A 189 -3.24 4.12 -1.73
N ALA A 190 -4.11 4.74 -2.53
CA ALA A 190 -5.39 5.26 -2.10
C ALA A 190 -6.34 4.12 -1.71
N SER A 191 -6.45 3.11 -2.59
CA SER A 191 -7.31 1.95 -2.38
C SER A 191 -7.00 1.17 -1.09
N MET A 192 -5.75 1.21 -0.59
CA MET A 192 -5.32 0.52 0.63
C MET A 192 -5.22 1.41 1.87
N ALA A 193 -5.66 2.65 1.82
CA ALA A 193 -5.51 3.63 2.90
C ALA A 193 -6.53 3.39 4.03
N ILE A 194 -6.37 2.31 4.80
CA ILE A 194 -7.26 1.96 5.92
C ILE A 194 -7.29 3.11 6.94
N PRO A 195 -8.48 3.70 7.22
CA PRO A 195 -8.62 4.79 8.19
C PRO A 195 -8.06 4.39 9.55
N GLY A 196 -7.32 5.31 10.18
CA GLY A 196 -6.67 5.08 11.47
C GLY A 196 -5.34 4.31 11.39
N ALA A 197 -5.13 3.46 10.37
CA ALA A 197 -3.85 2.80 10.15
C ALA A 197 -2.95 3.63 9.23
N PHE A 198 -3.46 4.00 8.05
CA PHE A 198 -2.72 4.77 7.05
C PHE A 198 -3.29 6.18 6.87
N SER A 199 -2.42 7.11 6.51
CA SER A 199 -2.84 8.45 6.10
C SER A 199 -3.68 8.37 4.83
N PRO A 200 -4.79 9.14 4.74
CA PRO A 200 -5.59 9.29 3.52
C PRO A 200 -4.75 9.81 2.35
N VAL A 201 -5.16 9.48 1.13
CA VAL A 201 -4.55 10.01 -0.09
C VAL A 201 -5.43 11.14 -0.64
N ARG A 202 -4.82 12.27 -0.96
CA ARG A 202 -5.50 13.40 -1.58
C ARG A 202 -5.23 13.39 -3.07
N VAL A 203 -6.31 13.46 -3.84
CA VAL A 203 -6.28 13.60 -5.30
C VAL A 203 -7.21 14.76 -5.61
N ASP A 204 -6.66 15.85 -6.12
CA ASP A 204 -7.38 17.10 -6.37
C ASP A 204 -8.22 17.52 -5.13
N ASP A 205 -9.53 17.64 -5.27
CA ASP A 205 -10.44 18.07 -4.22
C ASP A 205 -11.03 16.92 -3.38
N VAL A 206 -10.60 15.66 -3.62
CA VAL A 206 -11.11 14.50 -2.89
C VAL A 206 -10.10 13.97 -1.87
N VAL A 207 -10.60 13.37 -0.80
CA VAL A 207 -9.82 12.71 0.24
C VAL A 207 -10.18 11.24 0.27
N LEU A 208 -9.24 10.42 -0.17
CA LEU A 208 -9.46 9.01 -0.43
C LEU A 208 -8.90 8.12 0.69
N VAL A 209 -9.70 7.14 1.06
CA VAL A 209 -9.37 6.08 2.00
C VAL A 209 -9.66 4.72 1.36
N ASP A 210 -9.38 3.63 2.10
CA ASP A 210 -9.58 2.26 1.63
C ASP A 210 -10.98 2.05 1.03
N GLY A 211 -11.00 1.47 -0.17
CA GLY A 211 -12.21 1.24 -0.94
C GLY A 211 -13.17 0.23 -0.28
N GLY A 212 -12.65 -0.60 0.62
CA GLY A 212 -13.45 -1.58 1.34
C GLY A 212 -14.59 -1.00 2.16
N LEU A 213 -14.57 0.30 2.47
CA LEU A 213 -15.70 0.96 3.13
C LEU A 213 -16.94 1.07 2.24
N ARG A 214 -16.80 1.06 0.91
CA ARG A 214 -17.92 1.20 -0.04
C ARG A 214 -18.10 -0.01 -0.94
N ASN A 215 -17.00 -0.55 -1.48
CA ASN A 215 -17.02 -1.67 -2.40
C ASN A 215 -15.77 -2.53 -2.20
N ASN A 216 -15.87 -3.51 -1.32
CA ASN A 216 -14.74 -4.39 -1.00
C ASN A 216 -14.52 -5.51 -2.02
N TYR A 217 -15.43 -5.69 -2.96
CA TYR A 217 -15.40 -6.76 -3.96
C TYR A 217 -16.03 -6.27 -5.28
N PRO A 218 -15.29 -5.53 -6.13
CA PRO A 218 -15.84 -4.70 -7.21
C PRO A 218 -16.18 -5.50 -8.48
N VAL A 219 -17.16 -6.40 -8.40
CA VAL A 219 -17.69 -7.17 -9.55
C VAL A 219 -18.48 -6.27 -10.47
N ASP A 220 -19.32 -5.39 -9.92
CA ASP A 220 -20.06 -4.38 -10.66
C ASP A 220 -19.15 -3.53 -11.55
N VAL A 221 -18.00 -3.08 -11.02
CA VAL A 221 -16.99 -2.34 -11.81
C VAL A 221 -16.45 -3.19 -12.96
N ALA A 222 -16.17 -4.49 -12.73
CA ALA A 222 -15.73 -5.38 -13.80
C ALA A 222 -16.81 -5.56 -14.89
N ARG A 223 -18.09 -5.67 -14.51
CA ARG A 223 -19.22 -5.72 -15.44
C ARG A 223 -19.34 -4.42 -16.25
N GLU A 224 -19.22 -3.26 -15.60
CA GLU A 224 -19.22 -1.95 -16.27
C GLU A 224 -18.06 -1.82 -17.27
N MET A 225 -16.91 -2.43 -17.00
CA MET A 225 -15.78 -2.51 -17.94
C MET A 225 -16.01 -3.51 -19.09
N GLY A 226 -17.14 -4.22 -19.09
CA GLY A 226 -17.57 -5.13 -20.13
C GLY A 226 -17.12 -6.58 -19.93
N ALA A 227 -17.04 -7.05 -18.70
CA ALA A 227 -16.82 -8.45 -18.39
C ALA A 227 -18.09 -9.28 -18.66
N ASP A 228 -17.96 -10.33 -19.48
CA ASP A 228 -19.03 -11.30 -19.72
C ASP A 228 -19.01 -12.40 -18.65
N ILE A 229 -17.83 -12.73 -18.15
CA ILE A 229 -17.60 -13.77 -17.14
C ILE A 229 -16.72 -13.17 -16.02
N VAL A 230 -17.10 -13.40 -14.78
CA VAL A 230 -16.38 -12.92 -13.59
C VAL A 230 -15.93 -14.08 -12.71
N ILE A 231 -14.63 -14.20 -12.52
CA ILE A 231 -13.99 -15.07 -11.54
C ILE A 231 -13.56 -14.18 -10.37
N GLY A 232 -14.26 -14.28 -9.26
CA GLY A 232 -13.99 -13.44 -8.11
C GLY A 232 -13.32 -14.19 -6.97
N VAL A 233 -12.39 -13.51 -6.28
CA VAL A 233 -11.67 -14.06 -5.13
C VAL A 233 -11.94 -13.22 -3.91
N THR A 234 -12.56 -13.80 -2.88
CA THR A 234 -12.86 -13.11 -1.63
C THR A 234 -12.12 -13.70 -0.44
N LEU A 235 -11.85 -12.83 0.52
CA LEU A 235 -11.07 -13.10 1.74
C LEU A 235 -11.89 -12.89 3.01
N GLN A 236 -13.14 -12.45 2.85
CA GLN A 236 -14.04 -12.22 3.97
C GLN A 236 -14.52 -13.55 4.56
N GLY A 237 -14.36 -13.67 5.89
CA GLY A 237 -15.01 -14.72 6.65
C GLY A 237 -16.46 -14.37 6.99
N ASP A 238 -17.11 -15.23 7.73
CA ASP A 238 -18.32 -14.86 8.46
C ASP A 238 -17.97 -13.72 9.43
N GLY A 239 -18.92 -12.80 9.69
CA GLY A 239 -18.67 -11.64 10.55
C GLY A 239 -18.02 -12.04 11.87
N LYS A 240 -17.13 -11.20 12.38
CA LYS A 240 -16.41 -11.45 13.63
C LYS A 240 -17.38 -11.48 14.82
N THR A 241 -17.16 -12.40 15.71
CA THR A 241 -17.82 -12.45 17.02
C THR A 241 -17.24 -11.38 17.96
N ALA A 242 -17.95 -11.05 19.04
CA ALA A 242 -17.47 -10.09 20.04
C ALA A 242 -16.09 -10.49 20.60
N ASP A 243 -15.80 -11.77 20.77
CA ASP A 243 -14.53 -12.28 21.28
C ASP A 243 -13.36 -12.15 20.30
N GLU A 244 -13.64 -11.93 19.01
CA GLU A 244 -12.64 -11.75 17.95
C GLU A 244 -12.29 -10.28 17.73
N LEU A 245 -13.05 -9.34 18.28
CA LEU A 245 -12.80 -7.89 18.21
C LEU A 245 -11.88 -7.44 19.34
N LYS A 246 -10.58 -7.77 19.25
CA LYS A 246 -9.62 -7.59 20.35
C LYS A 246 -8.80 -6.30 20.27
N ASN A 247 -8.70 -5.68 19.11
CA ASN A 247 -7.87 -4.50 18.87
C ASN A 247 -8.48 -3.58 17.82
N THR A 248 -7.91 -2.38 17.68
CA THR A 248 -8.39 -1.37 16.75
C THR A 248 -8.43 -1.86 15.29
N VAL A 249 -7.48 -2.69 14.86
CA VAL A 249 -7.43 -3.24 13.50
C VAL A 249 -8.60 -4.20 13.27
N ASP A 250 -8.94 -5.03 14.26
CA ASP A 250 -10.10 -5.91 14.19
C ASP A 250 -11.42 -5.15 14.09
N ILE A 251 -11.55 -4.07 14.88
CA ILE A 251 -12.74 -3.20 14.88
C ILE A 251 -12.86 -2.49 13.53
N LEU A 252 -11.78 -1.91 13.01
CA LEU A 252 -11.77 -1.25 11.71
C LEU A 252 -12.11 -2.22 10.56
N SER A 253 -11.55 -3.43 10.59
CA SER A 253 -11.88 -4.47 9.62
C SER A 253 -13.36 -4.84 9.69
N GLN A 254 -13.92 -4.97 10.89
CA GLN A 254 -15.35 -5.26 11.06
C GLN A 254 -16.25 -4.12 10.58
N LEU A 255 -15.84 -2.86 10.79
CA LEU A 255 -16.57 -1.71 10.26
C LEU A 255 -16.60 -1.72 8.73
N VAL A 256 -15.50 -2.07 8.07
CA VAL A 256 -15.45 -2.28 6.63
C VAL A 256 -16.45 -3.38 6.22
N ASP A 257 -16.36 -4.55 6.85
CA ASP A 257 -17.20 -5.71 6.52
C ASP A 257 -18.70 -5.41 6.68
N VAL A 258 -19.08 -4.63 7.70
CA VAL A 258 -20.49 -4.27 7.95
C VAL A 258 -21.00 -3.19 7.00
N ASN A 259 -20.19 -2.16 6.72
CA ASN A 259 -20.62 -1.04 5.88
C ASN A 259 -20.86 -1.43 4.42
N CYS A 260 -20.07 -2.36 3.87
CA CYS A 260 -20.20 -2.76 2.47
C CYS A 260 -21.01 -4.06 2.27
N LYS A 261 -21.62 -4.61 3.33
CA LYS A 261 -22.23 -5.94 3.30
C LYS A 261 -23.25 -6.14 2.18
N ASN A 262 -24.19 -5.21 2.00
CA ASN A 262 -25.24 -5.37 0.98
C ASN A 262 -24.64 -5.40 -0.44
N LYS A 263 -23.77 -4.44 -0.77
CA LYS A 263 -23.10 -4.41 -2.06
C LYS A 263 -22.18 -5.61 -2.27
N PHE A 264 -21.55 -6.09 -1.22
CA PHE A 264 -20.74 -7.30 -1.26
C PHE A 264 -21.56 -8.55 -1.59
N ASP A 265 -22.72 -8.71 -0.96
CA ASP A 265 -23.64 -9.83 -1.20
C ASP A 265 -24.22 -9.79 -2.63
N GLU A 266 -24.55 -8.59 -3.15
CA GLU A 266 -24.97 -8.37 -4.54
C GLU A 266 -23.86 -8.76 -5.51
N ASN A 267 -22.63 -8.33 -5.28
CA ASN A 267 -21.48 -8.64 -6.12
C ASN A 267 -21.10 -10.14 -6.08
N ILE A 268 -21.32 -10.84 -4.95
CA ILE A 268 -21.20 -12.31 -4.90
C ILE A 268 -22.21 -12.96 -5.83
N ALA A 269 -23.45 -12.50 -5.80
CA ALA A 269 -24.52 -13.09 -6.62
C ALA A 269 -24.30 -12.85 -8.13
N ASP A 270 -23.59 -11.78 -8.51
CA ASP A 270 -23.24 -11.44 -9.89
C ASP A 270 -21.91 -12.07 -10.38
N SER A 271 -21.24 -12.86 -9.54
CA SER A 271 -20.04 -13.59 -9.92
C SER A 271 -20.37 -14.93 -10.55
N ASP A 272 -19.72 -15.30 -11.66
CA ASP A 272 -19.88 -16.62 -12.29
C ASP A 272 -19.16 -17.72 -11.51
N ILE A 273 -17.94 -17.43 -11.02
CA ILE A 273 -17.22 -18.27 -10.04
C ILE A 273 -16.81 -17.39 -8.86
N HIS A 274 -17.17 -17.85 -7.66
CA HIS A 274 -16.83 -17.18 -6.41
C HIS A 274 -15.88 -18.04 -5.57
N LEU A 275 -14.59 -17.70 -5.58
CA LEU A 275 -13.54 -18.36 -4.80
C LEU A 275 -13.47 -17.71 -3.41
N ARG A 276 -14.10 -18.35 -2.42
CA ARG A 276 -14.10 -17.89 -1.03
C ARG A 276 -12.97 -18.52 -0.24
N VAL A 277 -11.82 -17.85 -0.17
CA VAL A 277 -10.64 -18.38 0.52
C VAL A 277 -10.83 -18.36 2.04
N ASN A 278 -10.64 -19.52 2.68
CA ASN A 278 -10.67 -19.62 4.13
C ASN A 278 -9.42 -18.95 4.75
N THR A 279 -9.61 -17.78 5.31
CA THR A 279 -8.54 -17.01 5.98
C THR A 279 -8.60 -17.09 7.51
N LYS A 280 -9.35 -18.04 8.08
CA LYS A 280 -9.47 -18.21 9.53
C LYS A 280 -8.10 -18.38 10.20
N GLY A 281 -7.89 -17.66 11.29
CA GLY A 281 -6.62 -17.62 12.03
C GLY A 281 -5.64 -16.54 11.59
N TYR A 282 -5.96 -15.77 10.52
CA TYR A 282 -5.16 -14.65 10.05
C TYR A 282 -5.95 -13.34 10.07
N SER A 283 -5.25 -12.26 10.45
CA SER A 283 -5.78 -10.90 10.40
C SER A 283 -5.23 -10.11 9.21
N ALA A 284 -5.75 -8.91 8.97
CA ALA A 284 -5.23 -7.99 7.97
C ALA A 284 -3.76 -7.57 8.21
N ALA A 285 -3.22 -7.80 9.41
CA ALA A 285 -1.84 -7.49 9.80
C ALA A 285 -0.91 -8.72 9.83
N SER A 286 -1.32 -9.88 9.35
CA SER A 286 -0.56 -11.14 9.41
C SER A 286 0.50 -11.24 8.30
N PHE A 287 1.53 -10.37 8.34
CA PHE A 287 2.61 -10.30 7.34
C PHE A 287 3.87 -11.13 7.72
N THR A 288 3.75 -12.18 8.51
CA THR A 288 4.89 -13.09 8.76
C THR A 288 5.12 -14.01 7.56
N ALA A 289 6.35 -14.50 7.38
CA ALA A 289 6.68 -15.41 6.28
C ALA A 289 5.76 -16.65 6.27
N SER A 290 5.54 -17.27 7.44
CA SER A 290 4.66 -18.44 7.56
C SER A 290 3.19 -18.14 7.26
N ALA A 291 2.71 -16.92 7.59
CA ALA A 291 1.36 -16.51 7.25
C ALA A 291 1.21 -16.30 5.73
N ILE A 292 2.18 -15.67 5.09
CA ILE A 292 2.22 -15.46 3.64
C ILE A 292 2.19 -16.82 2.93
N ASP A 293 3.07 -17.77 3.33
CA ASP A 293 3.09 -19.13 2.78
C ASP A 293 1.72 -19.81 2.87
N SER A 294 1.15 -19.77 4.06
CA SER A 294 -0.15 -20.41 4.32
C SER A 294 -1.29 -19.78 3.53
N LEU A 295 -1.30 -18.44 3.43
CA LEU A 295 -2.36 -17.73 2.71
C LEU A 295 -2.28 -17.97 1.20
N ILE A 296 -1.09 -17.93 0.60
CA ILE A 296 -0.91 -18.29 -0.82
C ILE A 296 -1.39 -19.71 -1.06
N HIS A 297 -0.94 -20.67 -0.23
CA HIS A 297 -1.38 -22.07 -0.36
C HIS A 297 -2.90 -22.22 -0.23
N ARG A 298 -3.54 -21.52 0.70
CA ARG A 298 -5.02 -21.55 0.84
C ARG A 298 -5.74 -21.02 -0.40
N GLY A 299 -5.18 -19.97 -1.04
CA GLY A 299 -5.68 -19.48 -2.31
C GLY A 299 -5.58 -20.52 -3.43
N GLU A 300 -4.45 -21.22 -3.52
CA GLU A 300 -4.26 -22.34 -4.47
C GLU A 300 -5.27 -23.47 -4.21
N VAL A 301 -5.43 -23.88 -2.95
CA VAL A 301 -6.36 -24.96 -2.57
C VAL A 301 -7.79 -24.58 -2.91
N GLU A 302 -8.22 -23.37 -2.62
CA GLU A 302 -9.59 -22.93 -2.92
C GLU A 302 -9.84 -22.89 -4.43
N ALA A 303 -8.96 -22.29 -5.20
CA ALA A 303 -9.10 -22.24 -6.66
C ALA A 303 -9.05 -23.65 -7.29
N MET A 304 -8.24 -24.58 -6.75
CA MET A 304 -8.23 -25.99 -7.21
C MET A 304 -9.54 -26.73 -6.90
N ARG A 305 -10.29 -26.36 -5.87
CA ARG A 305 -11.62 -26.93 -5.62
C ARG A 305 -12.62 -26.58 -6.72
N HIS A 306 -12.44 -25.44 -7.36
CA HIS A 306 -13.26 -24.95 -8.47
C HIS A 306 -12.65 -25.28 -9.85
N TRP A 307 -11.72 -26.25 -9.91
CA TRP A 307 -11.03 -26.58 -11.15
C TRP A 307 -11.96 -26.94 -12.30
N ASP A 308 -12.99 -27.76 -12.02
CA ASP A 308 -13.95 -28.19 -13.06
C ASP A 308 -14.79 -27.02 -13.58
N GLU A 309 -15.14 -26.05 -12.70
CA GLU A 309 -15.85 -24.82 -13.08
C GLU A 309 -14.94 -23.93 -13.93
N LEU A 310 -13.66 -23.78 -13.56
CA LEU A 310 -12.68 -23.06 -14.37
C LEU A 310 -12.51 -23.69 -15.75
N MET A 311 -12.43 -25.01 -15.83
CA MET A 311 -12.34 -25.71 -17.11
C MET A 311 -13.64 -25.62 -17.93
N ALA A 312 -14.80 -25.51 -17.29
CA ALA A 312 -16.06 -25.25 -17.96
C ALA A 312 -16.08 -23.86 -18.60
N ILE A 313 -15.60 -22.81 -17.88
CA ILE A 313 -15.42 -21.46 -18.43
C ILE A 313 -14.46 -21.48 -19.61
N LYS A 314 -13.30 -22.15 -19.50
CA LYS A 314 -12.34 -22.27 -20.60
C LYS A 314 -13.00 -22.82 -21.86
N LYS A 315 -13.82 -23.84 -21.73
CA LYS A 315 -14.59 -24.42 -22.85
C LYS A 315 -15.66 -23.46 -23.37
N GLU A 316 -16.37 -22.76 -22.49
CA GLU A 316 -17.42 -21.81 -22.84
C GLU A 316 -16.88 -20.65 -23.68
N ILE A 317 -15.69 -20.13 -23.34
CA ILE A 317 -15.03 -19.06 -24.11
C ILE A 317 -14.34 -19.56 -25.38
N GLY A 318 -14.45 -20.86 -25.70
CA GLY A 318 -13.94 -21.44 -26.94
C GLY A 318 -12.42 -21.59 -27.00
N ILE A 319 -11.76 -21.69 -25.84
CA ILE A 319 -10.30 -21.87 -25.75
C ILE A 319 -9.98 -23.35 -25.56
N ASP A 320 -9.15 -23.88 -26.42
CA ASP A 320 -8.63 -25.23 -26.34
C ASP A 320 -7.23 -25.29 -25.67
N ASP A 321 -6.66 -26.48 -25.56
CA ASP A 321 -5.37 -26.68 -24.92
C ASP A 321 -4.17 -26.17 -25.73
N SER A 322 -4.39 -25.76 -26.99
CA SER A 322 -3.37 -25.13 -27.83
C SER A 322 -3.19 -23.63 -27.52
N PHE A 323 -4.17 -23.02 -26.85
CA PHE A 323 -4.09 -21.61 -26.45
C PHE A 323 -3.04 -21.43 -25.35
N THR A 324 -2.09 -20.57 -25.60
CA THR A 324 -1.13 -20.12 -24.57
C THR A 324 -1.48 -18.67 -24.22
N PRO A 325 -1.83 -18.38 -22.97
CA PRO A 325 -2.02 -16.99 -22.53
C PRO A 325 -0.80 -16.12 -22.86
N MET A 326 -1.03 -14.85 -23.10
CA MET A 326 0.06 -13.91 -23.38
C MET A 326 1.04 -13.95 -22.19
N LYS A 327 2.33 -14.15 -22.52
CA LYS A 327 3.37 -14.18 -21.49
C LYS A 327 3.42 -12.83 -20.78
N GLN A 328 3.26 -12.87 -19.48
CA GLN A 328 3.41 -11.69 -18.62
C GLN A 328 4.90 -11.27 -18.62
N ILE A 329 5.15 -10.00 -18.89
CA ILE A 329 6.48 -9.39 -18.90
C ILE A 329 6.46 -8.24 -17.89
N PRO A 330 7.17 -8.37 -16.77
CA PRO A 330 7.24 -7.30 -15.78
C PRO A 330 7.73 -5.98 -16.41
N PRO A 331 7.24 -4.83 -15.94
CA PRO A 331 7.63 -3.53 -16.46
C PRO A 331 9.12 -3.30 -16.29
N ARG A 332 9.69 -2.48 -17.17
CA ARG A 332 11.07 -2.03 -17.02
C ARG A 332 11.18 -1.12 -15.80
N PRO A 333 12.24 -1.27 -14.99
CA PRO A 333 12.47 -0.34 -13.87
C PRO A 333 12.46 1.10 -14.34
N ALA A 334 11.87 2.01 -13.56
CA ALA A 334 11.94 3.42 -13.85
C ALA A 334 13.39 3.88 -13.90
N GLN A 335 13.80 4.56 -14.98
CA GLN A 335 15.20 5.00 -15.17
C GLN A 335 15.61 6.11 -14.18
N ASP A 336 14.64 6.84 -13.61
CA ASP A 336 14.87 7.88 -12.62
C ASP A 336 13.69 7.90 -11.63
N VAL A 337 13.74 7.08 -10.60
CA VAL A 337 12.92 7.37 -9.41
C VAL A 337 13.46 8.66 -8.82
N LYS A 338 12.81 9.79 -9.09
CA LYS A 338 13.12 11.05 -8.43
C LYS A 338 13.12 10.76 -6.94
N LYS A 339 14.30 10.85 -6.31
CA LYS A 339 14.44 10.79 -4.85
C LYS A 339 13.40 11.74 -4.29
N THR A 340 12.43 11.20 -3.58
CA THR A 340 11.39 11.97 -2.90
C THR A 340 12.08 13.11 -2.16
N ASP A 341 11.60 14.31 -2.46
CA ASP A 341 12.06 15.57 -1.91
C ASP A 341 12.37 15.43 -0.42
N ASN A 342 13.60 15.70 -0.03
CA ASN A 342 13.99 15.87 1.37
C ASN A 342 13.41 17.21 1.86
N GLY A 343 12.07 17.32 1.83
CA GLY A 343 11.36 18.48 2.28
C GLY A 343 11.79 18.86 3.70
N ASP A 344 11.83 20.16 3.98
CA ASP A 344 12.06 20.74 5.30
C ASP A 344 10.97 20.33 6.27
N TYR A 345 11.06 19.11 6.84
CA TYR A 345 10.08 18.58 7.80
C TYR A 345 10.49 18.92 9.24
N ILE A 346 9.53 19.41 10.02
CA ILE A 346 9.65 19.44 11.48
C ILE A 346 9.41 18.00 11.97
N VAL A 347 10.34 17.47 12.75
CA VAL A 347 10.24 16.10 13.25
C VAL A 347 10.03 16.11 14.75
N GLY A 348 8.88 15.63 15.22
CA GLY A 348 8.58 15.37 16.62
C GLY A 348 8.90 13.93 17.02
N GLY A 349 9.41 13.71 18.24
CA GLY A 349 9.69 12.37 18.76
C GLY A 349 9.27 12.22 20.21
N LEU A 350 8.72 11.05 20.56
CA LEU A 350 8.40 10.66 21.94
C LEU A 350 9.10 9.35 22.30
N ALA A 351 9.69 9.29 23.49
CA ALA A 351 10.36 8.12 24.02
C ALA A 351 10.02 7.91 25.49
N VAL A 352 10.08 6.65 25.91
CA VAL A 352 10.09 6.27 27.31
C VAL A 352 11.48 5.70 27.62
N ARG A 353 12.13 6.20 28.65
CA ARG A 353 13.44 5.75 29.08
C ARG A 353 13.32 5.00 30.42
N PHE A 354 14.00 3.87 30.47
CA PHE A 354 14.14 3.08 31.68
C PHE A 354 15.63 3.01 32.05
N ASP A 355 16.01 3.47 33.23
CA ASP A 355 17.34 3.27 33.76
C ASP A 355 17.31 3.12 35.31
N THR A 356 18.42 2.67 35.88
CA THR A 356 18.52 2.40 37.30
C THR A 356 18.47 3.67 38.16
N GLU A 357 18.79 4.82 37.61
CA GLU A 357 18.85 6.08 38.33
C GLU A 357 17.51 6.86 38.21
N GLU A 358 16.92 6.90 37.05
CA GLU A 358 15.66 7.64 36.77
C GLU A 358 14.41 6.77 36.93
N ARG A 359 14.58 5.43 36.97
CA ARG A 359 13.52 4.43 36.88
C ARG A 359 12.72 4.54 35.60
N VAL A 360 11.85 5.53 35.49
CA VAL A 360 11.06 5.84 34.27
C VAL A 360 11.14 7.33 34.01
N ALA A 361 11.44 7.70 32.77
CA ALA A 361 11.38 9.07 32.27
C ALA A 361 10.71 9.15 30.91
N LEU A 362 9.90 10.18 30.71
CA LEU A 362 9.33 10.53 29.41
C LEU A 362 10.27 11.51 28.72
N GLN A 363 10.54 11.30 27.46
CA GLN A 363 11.36 12.21 26.65
C GLN A 363 10.59 12.65 25.41
N ALA A 364 10.49 13.96 25.24
CA ALA A 364 9.94 14.60 24.05
C ALA A 364 11.03 15.35 23.32
N ASN A 365 10.94 15.39 22.00
CA ASN A 365 11.91 16.05 21.14
C ASN A 365 11.22 16.69 19.95
N VAL A 366 11.72 17.86 19.53
CA VAL A 366 11.31 18.53 18.29
C VAL A 366 12.57 18.98 17.57
N ARG A 367 12.66 18.64 16.27
CA ARG A 367 13.73 19.08 15.37
C ARG A 367 13.12 19.95 14.27
N VAL A 368 13.71 21.10 14.05
CA VAL A 368 13.28 22.08 13.04
C VAL A 368 14.43 22.35 12.09
N PRO A 369 14.29 22.12 10.79
CA PRO A 369 15.27 22.54 9.80
C PRO A 369 15.25 24.07 9.67
N LEU A 370 16.43 24.67 9.70
CA LEU A 370 16.60 26.10 9.48
C LEU A 370 17.00 26.34 8.02
N ARG A 371 16.31 27.27 7.36
CA ARG A 371 16.62 27.67 5.97
C ARG A 371 17.91 28.48 5.94
N THR A 372 19.05 27.80 5.90
CA THR A 372 20.38 28.39 5.72
C THR A 372 21.02 27.83 4.45
N LYS A 373 22.09 28.48 3.96
CA LYS A 373 22.87 27.95 2.81
C LYS A 373 23.53 26.60 3.09
N LEU A 374 23.60 26.21 4.36
CA LEU A 374 24.12 24.94 4.86
C LEU A 374 22.97 24.24 5.59
N SER A 375 22.86 22.92 5.42
CA SER A 375 21.81 22.11 6.08
C SER A 375 21.93 22.19 7.60
N THR A 376 21.26 23.18 8.21
CA THR A 376 21.30 23.47 9.64
C THR A 376 20.01 23.02 10.28
N ASN A 377 20.09 22.30 11.41
CA ASN A 377 18.93 21.88 12.19
C ASN A 377 19.02 22.43 13.62
N ALA A 378 17.91 22.92 14.14
CA ALA A 378 17.72 23.21 15.55
C ALA A 378 16.88 22.09 16.18
N GLU A 379 17.32 21.60 17.35
CA GLU A 379 16.64 20.51 18.04
C GLU A 379 16.46 20.85 19.52
N ALA A 380 15.26 20.65 20.04
CA ALA A 380 14.96 20.81 21.46
C ALA A 380 14.50 19.46 22.03
N THR A 381 15.11 19.05 23.14
CA THR A 381 14.76 17.82 23.85
C THR A 381 14.41 18.15 25.30
N LEU A 382 13.28 17.66 25.77
CA LEU A 382 12.83 17.73 27.15
C LEU A 382 12.69 16.31 27.68
N ARG A 383 13.29 16.05 28.86
CA ARG A 383 13.12 14.80 29.60
C ARG A 383 12.50 15.10 30.95
N LEU A 384 11.43 14.41 31.26
CA LEU A 384 10.68 14.49 32.50
C LEU A 384 10.75 13.13 33.20
N GLY A 385 11.40 13.08 34.34
CA GLY A 385 11.56 11.92 35.19
C GLY A 385 11.92 12.39 36.59
N LYS A 386 12.59 11.54 37.35
CA LYS A 386 13.16 11.93 38.64
C LYS A 386 14.17 13.08 38.50
N ARG A 387 14.85 13.12 37.34
CA ARG A 387 15.76 14.19 36.95
C ARG A 387 15.20 14.90 35.71
N ILE A 388 15.07 16.21 35.76
CA ILE A 388 14.61 17.01 34.63
C ILE A 388 15.84 17.36 33.77
N MET A 389 15.73 17.19 32.45
CA MET A 389 16.77 17.60 31.51
C MET A 389 16.13 18.38 30.36
N GLY A 390 16.65 19.56 30.07
CA GLY A 390 16.42 20.31 28.86
C GLY A 390 17.70 20.33 28.01
N ARG A 391 17.60 20.11 26.70
CA ARG A 391 18.73 20.17 25.77
C ARG A 391 18.32 20.92 24.53
N LEU A 392 19.15 21.85 24.10
CA LEU A 392 19.04 22.57 22.84
C LEU A 392 20.29 22.25 22.00
N ASP A 393 20.09 21.81 20.80
CA ASP A 393 21.14 21.47 19.84
C ASP A 393 21.01 22.34 18.59
N LEU A 394 22.13 22.84 18.12
CA LEU A 394 22.27 23.41 16.80
C LEU A 394 23.26 22.55 16.03
N SER A 395 22.82 21.87 14.99
CA SER A 395 23.65 20.98 14.18
C SER A 395 23.72 21.44 12.75
N GLN A 396 24.90 21.35 12.14
CA GLN A 396 25.16 21.73 10.77
C GLN A 396 25.82 20.57 10.03
N TYR A 397 25.31 20.26 8.84
CA TYR A 397 25.85 19.22 7.99
C TYR A 397 26.53 19.85 6.78
N MET A 398 27.74 19.43 6.46
CA MET A 398 28.39 19.70 5.19
C MET A 398 28.06 18.53 4.24
N GLU A 399 27.19 18.76 3.29
CA GLU A 399 26.96 17.83 2.18
C GLU A 399 28.03 18.10 1.12
N ASN A 400 28.88 17.12 0.87
CA ASN A 400 29.77 17.16 -0.29
C ASN A 400 28.96 16.63 -1.49
N THR A 401 28.76 17.46 -2.50
CA THR A 401 27.97 17.18 -3.71
C THR A 401 28.66 16.19 -4.68
N ALA A 402 29.79 15.58 -4.29
CA ALA A 402 30.46 14.56 -5.08
C ALA A 402 29.84 13.18 -4.83
N TYR A 403 29.59 12.49 -5.90
CA TYR A 403 28.93 11.17 -6.05
C TYR A 403 29.70 10.00 -5.41
N ASP A 404 30.28 10.15 -4.21
CA ASP A 404 30.99 9.05 -3.57
C ASP A 404 30.41 8.73 -2.20
N ASN A 405 29.82 7.53 -2.10
CA ASN A 405 29.17 7.00 -0.89
C ASN A 405 30.15 6.71 0.26
N ASN A 406 31.45 6.91 0.08
CA ASN A 406 32.50 6.55 1.03
C ASN A 406 33.16 7.75 1.74
N ILE A 407 32.67 8.99 1.55
CA ILE A 407 33.24 10.15 2.22
C ILE A 407 32.50 10.39 3.56
N PRO A 408 33.21 10.48 4.70
CA PRO A 408 32.59 10.79 5.98
C PRO A 408 31.92 12.14 5.93
N LYS A 409 30.62 12.18 6.24
CA LYS A 409 29.86 13.43 6.34
C LYS A 409 30.29 14.14 7.61
N PHE A 410 30.87 15.32 7.48
CA PHE A 410 31.20 16.18 8.61
C PHE A 410 29.94 16.79 9.21
N MET A 411 29.79 16.67 10.53
CA MET A 411 28.72 17.31 11.28
C MET A 411 29.31 18.11 12.45
N GLY A 412 29.06 19.40 12.47
CA GLY A 412 29.29 20.22 13.65
C GLY A 412 28.03 20.34 14.50
N ARG A 413 28.13 20.16 15.81
CA ARG A 413 27.04 20.35 16.77
C ARG A 413 27.46 21.20 17.94
N LEU A 414 26.62 22.19 18.26
CA LEU A 414 26.66 22.96 19.48
C LEU A 414 25.45 22.59 20.33
N SER A 415 25.69 22.14 21.58
CA SER A 415 24.64 21.72 22.49
C SER A 415 24.67 22.55 23.77
N TYR A 416 23.53 23.03 24.22
CA TYR A 416 23.33 23.52 25.58
C TYR A 416 22.46 22.54 26.36
N ILE A 417 22.91 22.13 27.54
CA ILE A 417 22.25 21.13 28.36
C ILE A 417 22.03 21.67 29.77
N TYR A 418 20.78 21.69 30.19
CA TYR A 418 20.34 21.89 31.55
C TYR A 418 19.94 20.56 32.16
N ARG A 419 20.43 20.27 33.40
CA ARG A 419 20.05 19.11 34.17
C ARG A 419 19.80 19.49 35.60
N ARG A 420 18.68 19.04 36.17
CA ARG A 420 18.45 19.04 37.61
C ARG A 420 18.79 17.66 38.14
N ASN A 421 19.82 17.57 38.94
CA ASN A 421 20.33 16.32 39.54
C ASN A 421 20.03 16.25 41.02
N GLU A 422 19.86 15.02 41.51
CA GLU A 422 19.78 14.73 42.96
C GLU A 422 20.99 13.89 43.37
N LEU A 423 21.69 14.29 44.42
CA LEU A 423 22.76 13.56 45.03
C LEU A 423 22.32 13.06 46.41
N ASN A 424 22.33 11.75 46.62
CA ASN A 424 22.08 11.17 47.92
C ASN A 424 23.43 11.00 48.65
N ILE A 425 23.56 11.63 49.79
CA ILE A 425 24.72 11.49 50.65
C ILE A 425 24.43 10.43 51.69
N TYR A 426 25.30 9.43 51.77
CA TYR A 426 25.19 8.31 52.72
C TYR A 426 26.28 8.44 53.77
N ASP A 427 25.89 8.22 55.02
CA ASP A 427 26.80 8.07 56.13
C ASP A 427 26.58 6.70 56.78
N HIS A 428 27.67 5.91 56.95
CA HIS A 428 27.62 4.53 57.48
C HIS A 428 26.54 3.66 56.79
N GLY A 429 26.36 3.79 55.47
CA GLY A 429 25.39 3.02 54.69
C GLY A 429 23.94 3.47 54.84
N LYS A 430 23.64 4.50 55.61
CA LYS A 430 22.30 5.10 55.70
C LYS A 430 22.25 6.42 54.96
N LYS A 431 21.16 6.63 54.19
CA LYS A 431 20.93 7.89 53.50
C LYS A 431 20.77 9.02 54.55
N ASN A 432 21.68 9.98 54.50
CA ASN A 432 21.71 11.07 55.47
C ASN A 432 21.10 12.35 54.92
N HIS A 433 21.49 12.73 53.67
CA HIS A 433 21.01 13.96 53.04
C HIS A 433 20.73 13.73 51.57
N ASN A 434 19.80 14.53 51.02
CA ASN A 434 19.52 14.63 49.61
C ASN A 434 19.82 16.09 49.18
N VAL A 435 20.72 16.27 48.23
CA VAL A 435 21.08 17.59 47.69
C VAL A 435 20.64 17.63 46.25
N THR A 436 19.79 18.60 45.93
CA THR A 436 19.39 18.90 44.54
C THR A 436 20.27 20.04 44.04
N TYR A 437 20.84 19.87 42.83
CA TYR A 437 21.64 20.92 42.21
C TYR A 437 21.31 21.00 40.70
N ASP A 438 21.42 22.20 40.17
CA ASP A 438 21.24 22.47 38.77
C ASP A 438 22.62 22.53 38.05
N GLN A 439 22.73 21.82 36.92
CA GLN A 439 23.92 21.74 36.12
C GLN A 439 23.65 22.33 34.73
N HIS A 440 24.53 23.18 34.29
CA HIS A 440 24.53 23.73 32.94
C HIS A 440 25.82 23.31 32.25
N SER A 441 25.70 22.82 30.99
CA SER A 441 26.86 22.49 30.17
C SER A 441 26.68 22.97 28.73
N VAL A 442 27.79 23.31 28.11
CA VAL A 442 27.86 23.60 26.69
C VAL A 442 28.86 22.64 26.07
N ASP A 443 28.40 21.85 25.13
CA ASP A 443 29.20 20.83 24.46
C ASP A 443 29.33 21.16 22.98
N VAL A 444 30.56 21.03 22.46
CA VAL A 444 30.86 21.18 21.03
C VAL A 444 31.36 19.85 20.51
N HIS A 445 30.74 19.35 19.46
CA HIS A 445 31.10 18.11 18.79
C HIS A 445 31.38 18.36 17.31
N CYS A 446 32.42 17.72 16.79
CA CYS A 446 32.75 17.69 15.36
C CYS A 446 32.87 16.24 14.89
#